data_9c102208927184b29828d53aeb30ba5a
#
_entry.id   9c102208927184b29828d53aeb30ba5a
#
_cell.length_a   1.000
_cell.length_b   1.000
_cell.length_c   1.000
_cell.angle_alpha   90.00
_cell.angle_beta   90.00
_cell.angle_gamma   90.00
#
_symmetry.space_group_name_H-M   'P 1'
#
loop_
_entity.id
_entity.type
_entity.pdbx_description
1 polymer ?
#
loop_
_entity_poly.entity_id
_entity_poly.type
_entity_poly.pdbx_seq_one_letter_code
_entity_poly.pdbx_strand_id
1 'polypeptide(L)'
;MTELKYDVIVLGGGPAGLAAAISAHKNGANVLLLEREHKLGGILKQCVHDGFGLIRFGERLTGPEYSGRFIREFLSLGIDYRINAFVTDAEKTAEGFTLTVQSAQGILICRSKAVVIACGCRERTSRPGFIHG
;
A
#
# COMPACT_ATOMS: atom_id res chain seq x y z
N MET A 1 10.73 -12.01 17.08
CA MET A 1 10.09 -11.80 15.78
C MET A 1 8.59 -11.66 15.96
N THR A 2 8.03 -10.56 15.51
CA THR A 2 6.59 -10.29 15.69
C THR A 2 5.78 -10.93 14.57
N GLU A 3 4.70 -11.59 14.94
CA GLU A 3 3.77 -12.18 13.97
C GLU A 3 2.46 -11.40 13.97
N LEU A 4 1.98 -11.03 12.78
CA LEU A 4 0.73 -10.30 12.57
C LEU A 4 -0.19 -11.12 11.67
N LYS A 5 -1.48 -11.06 11.92
CA LYS A 5 -2.47 -11.82 11.16
C LYS A 5 -3.62 -10.94 10.73
N TYR A 6 -3.94 -10.98 9.44
CA TYR A 6 -4.98 -10.15 8.83
C TYR A 6 -5.80 -10.96 7.81
N ASP A 7 -6.93 -10.41 7.41
CA ASP A 7 -7.71 -11.00 6.30
C ASP A 7 -7.08 -10.61 4.96
N VAL A 8 -6.67 -9.35 4.82
CA VAL A 8 -6.10 -8.81 3.60
C VAL A 8 -4.87 -7.98 3.92
N ILE A 9 -3.81 -8.21 3.19
CA ILE A 9 -2.63 -7.34 3.22
C ILE A 9 -2.55 -6.63 1.87
N VAL A 10 -2.45 -5.30 1.91
CA VAL A 10 -2.30 -4.46 0.72
C VAL A 10 -0.86 -4.01 0.63
N LEU A 11 -0.21 -4.27 -0.49
CA LEU A 11 1.17 -3.85 -0.75
C LEU A 11 1.15 -2.59 -1.61
N GLY A 12 1.51 -1.48 -1.01
CA GLY A 12 1.58 -0.18 -1.67
C GLY A 12 0.57 0.81 -1.10
N GLY A 13 1.06 1.97 -0.72
CA GLY A 13 0.28 3.06 -0.10
C GLY A 13 -0.02 4.21 -1.05
N GLY A 14 0.03 4.00 -2.35
CA GLY A 14 -0.46 4.95 -3.34
C GLY A 14 -1.98 4.93 -3.43
N PRO A 15 -2.58 5.71 -4.35
CA PRO A 15 -4.04 5.80 -4.43
C PRO A 15 -4.75 4.47 -4.64
N ALA A 16 -4.19 3.59 -5.47
CA ALA A 16 -4.79 2.28 -5.70
C ALA A 16 -4.79 1.41 -4.44
N GLY A 17 -3.67 1.40 -3.72
CA GLY A 17 -3.56 0.64 -2.47
C GLY A 17 -4.44 1.19 -1.38
N LEU A 18 -4.49 2.51 -1.23
CA LEU A 18 -5.37 3.16 -0.27
C LEU A 18 -6.84 2.86 -0.56
N ALA A 19 -7.24 2.96 -1.83
CA ALA A 19 -8.61 2.65 -2.24
C ALA A 19 -8.96 1.19 -1.97
N ALA A 20 -8.05 0.27 -2.27
CA ALA A 20 -8.26 -1.16 -2.01
C ALA A 20 -8.40 -1.44 -0.51
N ALA A 21 -7.54 -0.83 0.30
CA ALA A 21 -7.58 -1.00 1.75
C ALA A 21 -8.89 -0.45 2.33
N ILE A 22 -9.31 0.73 1.89
CA ILE A 22 -10.57 1.35 2.31
C ILE A 22 -11.75 0.46 1.96
N SER A 23 -11.78 -0.04 0.72
CA SER A 23 -12.86 -0.91 0.25
C SER A 23 -12.93 -2.21 1.07
N ALA A 24 -11.80 -2.86 1.27
CA ALA A 24 -11.74 -4.09 2.05
C ALA A 24 -12.19 -3.86 3.50
N HIS A 25 -11.74 -2.77 4.10
CA HIS A 25 -12.13 -2.41 5.47
C HIS A 25 -13.63 -2.16 5.57
N LYS A 26 -14.21 -1.42 4.63
CA LYS A 26 -15.65 -1.13 4.62
C LYS A 26 -16.50 -2.39 4.43
N ASN A 27 -15.93 -3.43 3.85
CA ASN A 27 -16.59 -4.73 3.69
C ASN A 27 -16.29 -5.70 4.83
N GLY A 28 -15.74 -5.22 5.93
CA GLY A 28 -15.59 -5.98 7.16
C GLY A 28 -14.27 -6.73 7.32
N ALA A 29 -13.32 -6.57 6.41
CA ALA A 29 -12.04 -7.26 6.51
C ALA A 29 -11.09 -6.56 7.48
N ASN A 30 -10.27 -7.34 8.18
CA ASN A 30 -9.10 -6.83 8.87
C ASN A 30 -8.01 -6.61 7.84
N VAL A 31 -7.53 -5.38 7.73
CA VAL A 31 -6.60 -4.98 6.68
C VAL A 31 -5.31 -4.44 7.26
N LEU A 32 -4.19 -4.85 6.69
CA LEU A 32 -2.88 -4.23 6.90
C LEU A 32 -2.39 -3.68 5.57
N LEU A 33 -1.97 -2.43 5.57
CA LEU A 33 -1.32 -1.84 4.41
C LEU A 33 0.17 -1.69 4.70
N LEU A 34 0.99 -2.14 3.76
CA LEU A 34 2.45 -2.04 3.86
C LEU A 34 2.96 -1.11 2.76
N GLU A 35 3.68 -0.07 3.17
CA GLU A 35 4.30 0.89 2.27
C GLU A 35 5.80 0.92 2.51
N ARG A 36 6.59 0.77 1.46
CA ARG A 36 8.05 0.77 1.58
C ARG A 36 8.66 2.16 1.72
N GLU A 37 7.98 3.17 1.20
CA GLU A 37 8.43 4.56 1.34
C GLU A 37 8.12 5.07 2.75
N HIS A 38 8.63 6.24 3.05
CA HIS A 38 8.41 6.87 4.36
C HIS A 38 7.10 7.65 4.44
N LYS A 39 6.32 7.71 3.36
CA LYS A 39 5.04 8.40 3.28
C LYS A 39 4.05 7.62 2.44
N LEU A 40 2.78 7.79 2.76
CA LEU A 40 1.68 7.33 1.92
C LEU A 40 1.46 8.30 0.74
N GLY A 41 0.81 7.84 -0.31
CA GLY A 41 0.37 8.67 -1.43
C GLY A 41 0.99 8.36 -2.78
N GLY A 42 2.11 7.67 -2.81
CA GLY A 42 2.74 7.23 -4.04
C GLY A 42 3.22 8.38 -4.93
N ILE A 43 3.38 8.07 -6.21
CA ILE A 43 3.95 8.99 -7.20
C ILE A 43 3.06 10.22 -7.48
N LEU A 44 1.76 10.12 -7.21
CA LEU A 44 0.85 11.25 -7.44
C LEU A 44 1.21 12.48 -6.62
N LYS A 45 1.94 12.31 -5.53
CA LYS A 45 2.45 13.46 -4.76
C LYS A 45 3.39 14.35 -5.54
N GLN A 46 3.96 13.83 -6.62
CA GLN A 46 4.90 14.58 -7.49
C GLN A 46 4.21 15.17 -8.70
N CYS A 47 2.94 14.84 -8.96
CA CYS A 47 2.21 15.32 -10.11
C CYS A 47 1.44 16.59 -9.76
N VAL A 48 1.83 17.71 -10.35
CA VAL A 48 1.24 19.01 -10.03
C VAL A 48 0.14 19.45 -11.00
N HIS A 49 -0.09 18.70 -12.09
CA HIS A 49 -1.20 19.00 -13.00
C HIS A 49 -2.52 18.56 -12.41
N ASP A 50 -3.63 19.17 -12.84
CA ASP A 50 -4.96 18.84 -12.36
C ASP A 50 -5.64 17.74 -13.19
N GLY A 51 -6.86 17.41 -12.84
CA GLY A 51 -7.67 16.39 -13.53
C GLY A 51 -7.83 15.11 -12.73
N PHE A 52 -7.05 14.93 -11.68
CA PHE A 52 -7.21 13.77 -10.79
C PHE A 52 -8.48 13.93 -9.94
N GLY A 53 -9.15 12.82 -9.70
CA GLY A 53 -10.32 12.81 -8.82
C GLY A 53 -11.64 13.22 -9.48
N LEU A 54 -11.64 13.51 -10.78
CA LEU A 54 -12.86 13.95 -11.46
C LEU A 54 -13.99 12.91 -11.38
N ILE A 55 -13.64 11.64 -11.49
CA ILE A 55 -14.61 10.54 -11.38
C ILE A 55 -14.90 10.19 -9.93
N ARG A 56 -13.86 10.04 -9.11
CA ARG A 56 -13.95 9.57 -7.72
C ARG A 56 -14.56 10.62 -6.78
N PHE A 57 -14.17 11.89 -6.93
CA PHE A 57 -14.59 12.97 -6.03
C PHE A 57 -15.45 14.04 -6.72
N GLY A 58 -15.58 13.99 -8.05
CA GLY A 58 -16.29 15.00 -8.80
C GLY A 58 -15.58 16.34 -8.89
N GLU A 59 -14.30 16.39 -8.56
CA GLU A 59 -13.48 17.60 -8.55
C GLU A 59 -12.19 17.37 -9.30
N ARG A 60 -11.67 18.41 -9.95
CA ARG A 60 -10.33 18.38 -10.55
C ARG A 60 -9.30 18.68 -9.47
N LEU A 61 -8.45 17.70 -9.19
CA LEU A 61 -7.44 17.81 -8.15
C LEU A 61 -6.05 17.60 -8.74
N THR A 62 -5.04 18.24 -8.14
CA THR A 62 -3.65 17.92 -8.44
C THR A 62 -3.32 16.54 -7.86
N GLY A 63 -2.19 15.96 -8.26
CA GLY A 63 -1.75 14.69 -7.69
C GLY A 63 -1.69 14.70 -6.16
N PRO A 64 -1.02 15.69 -5.54
CA PRO A 64 -1.00 15.80 -4.08
C PRO A 64 -2.37 15.96 -3.44
N GLU A 65 -3.27 16.72 -4.02
CA GLU A 65 -4.62 16.89 -3.52
C GLU A 65 -5.42 15.57 -3.59
N TYR A 66 -5.30 14.87 -4.71
CA TYR A 66 -5.94 13.58 -4.92
C TYR A 66 -5.44 12.54 -3.91
N SER A 67 -4.13 12.43 -3.78
CA SER A 67 -3.51 11.54 -2.79
C SER A 67 -3.91 11.93 -1.38
N GLY A 68 -3.94 13.21 -1.07
CA GLY A 68 -4.33 13.71 0.24
C GLY A 68 -5.75 13.33 0.64
N ARG A 69 -6.68 13.31 -0.32
CA ARG A 69 -8.06 12.86 -0.08
C ARG A 69 -8.11 11.41 0.34
N PHE A 70 -7.40 10.53 -0.38
CA PHE A 70 -7.33 9.11 -0.02
C PHE A 70 -6.64 8.88 1.32
N ILE A 71 -5.55 9.59 1.57
CA ILE A 71 -4.81 9.46 2.83
C ILE A 71 -5.70 9.84 4.01
N ARG A 72 -6.41 10.97 3.91
CA ARG A 72 -7.30 11.41 4.98
C ARG A 72 -8.42 10.42 5.24
N GLU A 73 -9.04 9.90 4.19
CA GLU A 73 -10.09 8.89 4.34
C GLU A 73 -9.52 7.62 4.99
N PHE A 74 -8.38 7.15 4.50
CA PHE A 74 -7.71 5.97 5.03
C PHE A 74 -7.39 6.11 6.52
N LEU A 75 -6.77 7.23 6.90
CA LEU A 75 -6.40 7.48 8.29
C LEU A 75 -7.63 7.61 9.19
N SER A 76 -8.71 8.19 8.69
CA SER A 76 -9.94 8.36 9.48
C SER A 76 -10.60 7.03 9.84
N LEU A 77 -10.35 5.98 9.09
CA LEU A 77 -10.94 4.65 9.32
C LEU A 77 -10.15 3.79 10.30
N GLY A 78 -8.98 4.23 10.72
CA GLY A 78 -8.17 3.47 11.68
C GLY A 78 -7.60 2.17 11.14
N ILE A 79 -7.40 2.06 9.82
CA ILE A 79 -6.83 0.87 9.20
C ILE A 79 -5.35 0.76 9.59
N ASP A 80 -4.92 -0.43 9.97
CA ASP A 80 -3.51 -0.68 10.33
C ASP A 80 -2.61 -0.50 9.11
N TYR A 81 -1.50 0.19 9.30
CA TYR A 81 -0.52 0.35 8.23
C TYR A 81 0.90 0.50 8.79
N ARG A 82 1.87 0.20 7.94
CA ARG A 82 3.28 0.42 8.26
C ARG A 82 3.98 1.03 7.06
N ILE A 83 4.70 2.11 7.32
CA ILE A 83 5.60 2.73 6.35
C ILE A 83 7.01 2.20 6.57
N ASN A 84 7.92 2.47 5.65
CA ASN A 84 9.30 1.96 5.69
C ASN A 84 9.32 0.44 5.86
N ALA A 85 8.38 -0.25 5.24
CA ALA A 85 8.21 -1.69 5.37
C ALA A 85 8.43 -2.37 4.02
N PHE A 86 9.41 -3.29 3.97
CA PHE A 86 9.78 -4.00 2.75
C PHE A 86 9.40 -5.46 2.86
N VAL A 87 8.68 -5.97 1.89
CA VAL A 87 8.43 -7.41 1.78
C VAL A 87 9.68 -8.04 1.16
N THR A 88 10.35 -8.89 1.92
CA THR A 88 11.57 -9.56 1.48
C THR A 88 11.32 -10.99 1.03
N ASP A 89 10.20 -11.57 1.43
CA ASP A 89 9.81 -12.90 1.02
C ASP A 89 8.30 -13.06 1.10
N ALA A 90 7.75 -13.87 0.20
CA ALA A 90 6.33 -14.16 0.15
C ALA A 90 6.14 -15.64 -0.16
N GLU A 91 5.33 -16.31 0.65
CA GLU A 91 5.07 -17.72 0.50
C GLU A 91 3.55 -17.96 0.49
N LYS A 92 3.08 -18.73 -0.49
CA LYS A 92 1.70 -19.16 -0.53
C LYS A 92 1.58 -20.47 0.25
N THR A 93 0.64 -20.50 1.18
CA THR A 93 0.36 -21.69 2.00
C THR A 93 -1.06 -22.18 1.73
N ALA A 94 -1.41 -23.32 2.32
CA ALA A 94 -2.78 -23.86 2.22
C ALA A 94 -3.81 -22.90 2.82
N GLU A 95 -3.40 -22.04 3.78
CA GLU A 95 -4.30 -21.14 4.50
C GLU A 95 -4.27 -19.71 3.95
N GLY A 96 -3.42 -19.42 2.97
CA GLY A 96 -3.29 -18.09 2.41
C GLY A 96 -1.83 -17.74 2.12
N PHE A 97 -1.37 -16.62 2.68
CA PHE A 97 -0.04 -16.09 2.40
C PHE A 97 0.72 -15.78 3.68
N THR A 98 2.02 -16.00 3.63
CA THR A 98 2.95 -15.59 4.68
C THR A 98 3.98 -14.66 4.06
N LEU A 99 4.05 -13.44 4.58
CA LEU A 99 5.01 -12.43 4.11
C LEU A 99 6.03 -12.16 5.18
N THR A 100 7.30 -12.13 4.78
CA THR A 100 8.38 -11.66 5.65
C THR A 100 8.61 -10.19 5.33
N VAL A 101 8.54 -9.34 6.34
CA VAL A 101 8.59 -7.90 6.19
C VAL A 101 9.73 -7.33 7.03
N GLN A 102 10.60 -6.58 6.40
CA GLN A 102 11.64 -5.80 7.07
C GLN A 102 11.06 -4.44 7.41
N SER A 103 11.05 -4.08 8.68
CA SER A 103 10.54 -2.80 9.15
C SER A 103 11.55 -2.08 10.03
N ALA A 104 11.23 -0.84 10.40
CA ALA A 104 12.07 -0.06 11.32
C ALA A 104 12.19 -0.72 12.70
N GLN A 105 11.21 -1.52 13.09
CA GLN A 105 11.19 -2.24 14.36
C GLN A 105 11.73 -3.68 14.24
N GLY A 106 12.32 -4.03 13.11
CA GLY A 106 12.86 -5.35 12.85
C GLY A 106 12.01 -6.15 11.87
N ILE A 107 12.14 -7.48 11.93
CA ILE A 107 11.46 -8.37 11.00
C ILE A 107 10.08 -8.74 11.54
N LEU A 108 9.08 -8.61 10.67
CA LEU A 108 7.70 -9.01 10.95
C LEU A 108 7.34 -10.20 10.06
N ILE A 109 6.58 -11.12 10.61
CA ILE A 109 5.94 -12.17 9.82
C ILE A 109 4.46 -11.82 9.73
N CYS A 110 3.98 -11.57 8.53
CA CYS A 110 2.59 -11.16 8.29
C CYS A 110 1.84 -12.24 7.55
N ARG A 111 0.73 -12.70 8.12
CA ARG A 111 -0.10 -13.73 7.51
C ARG A 111 -1.43 -13.15 7.09
N SER A 112 -1.92 -13.56 5.92
CA SER A 112 -3.22 -13.13 5.44
C SER A 112 -3.88 -14.17 4.57
N LYS A 113 -5.19 -14.04 4.40
CA LYS A 113 -5.96 -14.89 3.48
C LYS A 113 -5.78 -14.42 2.03
N ALA A 114 -5.58 -13.12 1.83
CA ALA A 114 -5.42 -12.52 0.51
C ALA A 114 -4.39 -11.41 0.54
N VAL A 115 -3.77 -11.18 -0.60
CA VAL A 115 -2.80 -10.09 -0.79
C VAL A 115 -3.22 -9.31 -2.03
N VAL A 116 -3.29 -7.98 -1.88
CA VAL A 116 -3.52 -7.06 -3.00
C VAL A 116 -2.21 -6.37 -3.33
N ILE A 117 -1.76 -6.52 -4.55
CA ILE A 117 -0.51 -5.90 -5.01
C ILE A 117 -0.86 -4.58 -5.70
N ALA A 118 -0.49 -3.48 -5.07
CA ALA A 118 -0.78 -2.14 -5.55
C ALA A 118 0.48 -1.26 -5.46
N CYS A 119 1.61 -1.82 -5.84
CA CYS A 119 2.92 -1.18 -5.67
C CYS A 119 3.15 0.02 -6.60
N GLY A 120 2.28 0.20 -7.59
CA GLY A 120 2.39 1.32 -8.53
C GLY A 120 3.58 1.20 -9.46
N CYS A 121 3.84 2.31 -10.16
CA CYS A 121 4.99 2.41 -11.06
C CYS A 121 6.15 3.09 -10.35
N ARG A 122 7.35 2.61 -10.61
CA ARG A 122 8.59 3.26 -10.20
C ARG A 122 9.46 3.49 -11.41
N GLU A 123 10.14 4.63 -11.41
CA GLU A 123 11.17 4.85 -12.39
C GLU A 123 12.26 3.80 -12.19
N ARG A 124 12.60 3.14 -13.28
CA ARG A 124 13.63 2.12 -13.27
C ARG A 124 15.00 2.79 -13.17
N THR A 125 15.69 2.54 -12.07
CA THR A 125 17.09 2.96 -11.97
C THR A 125 17.93 2.06 -12.89
N SER A 126 18.68 2.67 -13.81
CA SER A 126 19.53 1.92 -14.70
C SER A 126 20.73 1.36 -13.94
N ARG A 127 20.62 0.14 -13.49
CA ARG A 127 21.76 -0.66 -13.05
C ARG A 127 22.00 -1.73 -14.10
N PRO A 128 23.13 -1.72 -14.79
CA PRO A 128 23.42 -2.76 -15.78
C PRO A 128 23.34 -4.15 -15.17
N GLY A 129 22.61 -5.05 -15.83
CA GLY A 129 22.46 -6.42 -15.37
C GLY A 129 21.50 -6.63 -14.20
N PHE A 130 20.86 -5.59 -13.71
CA PHE A 130 19.89 -5.70 -12.62
C PHE A 130 18.48 -5.69 -13.19
N ILE A 131 17.72 -6.73 -12.91
CA ILE A 131 16.33 -6.85 -13.37
C ILE A 131 15.41 -6.44 -12.24
N HIS A 132 14.62 -5.41 -12.50
CA HIS A 132 13.56 -4.99 -11.58
C HIS A 132 12.26 -5.63 -12.07
N GLY A 133 11.85 -6.65 -11.36
CA GLY A 133 10.60 -7.34 -11.67
C GLY A 133 9.40 -6.57 -11.18
#